data_0c4c4fe8b34ca9e6dd3db08d4d818341
#
_entry.id   0c4c4fe8b34ca9e6dd3db08d4d818341
#
_cell.length_a   1.000
_cell.length_b   1.000
_cell.length_c   1.000
_cell.angle_alpha   90.00
_cell.angle_beta   90.00
_cell.angle_gamma   90.00
#
_symmetry.space_group_name_H-M   'P 1'
#
loop_
_entity.id
_entity.type
_entity.pdbx_description
1 polymer ?
#
loop_
_entity_poly.entity_id
_entity_poly.type
_entity_poly.pdbx_seq_one_letter_code
_entity_poly.pdbx_strand_id
1 'polypeptide(L)'
;MPSLNHHSLLFILAGLLVCTLTWITGFDGTHQAAWLTVAIATCLLAAGLPHGALDALILNHHLGLPQLIMALTAYVTLALLVVALWWLQPVLFLMAFLAYSALHFGDSDWPNAARWQQCSWGVAVISIPAALQPQQVGPIFDAILGFDQGEALAQALGVVAVPAGILVLLAAENRTEKLLALLMYAVICWMAGPLVGFACYFIALHSAHHMTLWQDRLALGKGWLVLGLSTLVLVLVALATGFNLRVDAALGIDDASLRYVFLALAALTVPHMSVIFFANRAHRRASKAPPTEA
;
A
#
# COMPACT_ATOMS: atom_id res chain seq x y z
N MET A 1 -24.22 -12.03 -14.87
CA MET A 1 -22.88 -12.13 -14.28
C MET A 1 -22.60 -10.77 -13.66
N PRO A 2 -22.20 -10.65 -12.38
CA PRO A 2 -21.78 -9.38 -11.86
C PRO A 2 -20.59 -8.89 -12.68
N SER A 3 -20.71 -7.69 -13.23
CA SER A 3 -19.62 -7.05 -13.99
C SER A 3 -18.44 -6.81 -13.04
N LEU A 4 -17.24 -7.24 -13.45
CA LEU A 4 -16.01 -6.88 -12.78
C LEU A 4 -15.90 -5.34 -12.73
N ASN A 5 -15.54 -4.82 -11.59
CA ASN A 5 -15.20 -3.41 -11.45
C ASN A 5 -14.00 -3.10 -12.36
N HIS A 6 -13.96 -1.90 -12.94
CA HIS A 6 -12.90 -1.47 -13.86
C HIS A 6 -11.50 -1.64 -13.30
N HIS A 7 -11.28 -1.32 -12.02
CA HIS A 7 -9.98 -1.47 -11.36
C HIS A 7 -9.56 -2.93 -11.17
N SER A 8 -10.51 -3.81 -10.82
CA SER A 8 -10.26 -5.25 -10.73
C SER A 8 -9.94 -5.85 -12.09
N LEU A 9 -10.60 -5.38 -13.15
CA LEU A 9 -10.29 -5.80 -14.52
C LEU A 9 -8.89 -5.33 -14.93
N LEU A 10 -8.54 -4.07 -14.69
CA LEU A 10 -7.20 -3.54 -14.97
C LEU A 10 -6.11 -4.32 -14.23
N PHE A 11 -6.33 -4.63 -12.95
CA PHE A 11 -5.39 -5.43 -12.17
C PHE A 11 -5.22 -6.85 -12.75
N ILE A 12 -6.31 -7.52 -13.12
CA ILE A 12 -6.25 -8.86 -13.72
C ILE A 12 -5.50 -8.81 -15.06
N LEU A 13 -5.77 -7.83 -15.91
CA LEU A 13 -5.07 -7.67 -17.20
C LEU A 13 -3.58 -7.36 -17.01
N ALA A 14 -3.24 -6.47 -16.07
CA ALA A 14 -1.85 -6.20 -15.71
C ALA A 14 -1.16 -7.45 -15.16
N GLY A 15 -1.84 -8.21 -14.31
CA GLY A 15 -1.33 -9.46 -13.77
C GLY A 15 -1.09 -10.51 -14.85
N LEU A 16 -2.02 -10.69 -15.78
CA LEU A 16 -1.83 -11.60 -16.93
C LEU A 16 -0.62 -11.19 -17.77
N LEU A 17 -0.45 -9.88 -18.04
CA LEU A 17 0.71 -9.37 -18.74
C LEU A 17 2.01 -9.69 -17.99
N VAL A 18 2.07 -9.40 -16.69
CA VAL A 18 3.24 -9.69 -15.84
C VAL A 18 3.55 -11.19 -15.87
N CYS A 19 2.56 -12.05 -15.64
CA CYS A 19 2.75 -13.50 -15.66
C CYS A 19 3.24 -14.00 -17.02
N THR A 20 2.70 -13.47 -18.13
CA THR A 20 3.12 -13.82 -19.50
C THR A 20 4.56 -13.41 -19.74
N LEU A 21 4.95 -12.18 -19.38
CA LEU A 21 6.32 -11.69 -19.51
C LEU A 21 7.27 -12.51 -18.66
N THR A 22 6.91 -12.81 -17.41
CA THR A 22 7.66 -13.67 -16.50
C THR A 22 7.91 -15.05 -17.11
N TRP A 23 6.87 -15.64 -17.68
CA TRP A 23 6.99 -16.97 -18.32
C TRP A 23 7.87 -16.95 -19.58
N ILE A 24 7.73 -15.93 -20.44
CA ILE A 24 8.53 -15.80 -21.67
C ILE A 24 10.00 -15.53 -21.36
N THR A 25 10.29 -14.68 -20.34
CA THR A 25 11.66 -14.28 -20.00
C THR A 25 12.37 -15.27 -19.08
N GLY A 26 11.64 -16.22 -18.48
CA GLY A 26 12.15 -17.10 -17.43
C GLY A 26 12.49 -16.37 -16.12
N PHE A 27 11.97 -15.16 -15.93
CA PHE A 27 12.16 -14.39 -14.71
C PHE A 27 11.40 -15.06 -13.55
N ASP A 28 12.09 -15.35 -12.45
CA ASP A 28 11.51 -16.04 -11.28
C ASP A 28 11.49 -15.20 -9.99
N GLY A 29 11.92 -13.95 -10.08
CA GLY A 29 11.99 -13.05 -8.92
C GLY A 29 13.16 -13.32 -7.97
N THR A 30 13.92 -14.42 -8.11
CA THR A 30 14.99 -14.79 -7.18
C THR A 30 16.29 -14.04 -7.44
N HIS A 31 16.52 -13.66 -8.70
CA HIS A 31 17.70 -12.90 -9.13
C HIS A 31 17.26 -11.56 -9.72
N GLN A 32 16.66 -10.73 -8.90
CA GLN A 32 16.25 -9.38 -9.36
C GLN A 32 17.50 -8.56 -9.65
N ALA A 33 17.66 -8.17 -10.92
CA ALA A 33 18.66 -7.17 -11.26
C ALA A 33 18.39 -5.90 -10.45
N ALA A 34 19.43 -5.28 -9.91
CA ALA A 34 19.32 -4.07 -9.09
C ALA A 34 18.46 -2.97 -9.70
N TRP A 35 18.57 -2.75 -11.00
CA TRP A 35 17.77 -1.77 -11.72
C TRP A 35 16.26 -2.07 -11.65
N LEU A 36 15.86 -3.34 -11.60
CA LEU A 36 14.44 -3.73 -11.51
C LEU A 36 13.89 -3.41 -10.13
N THR A 37 14.62 -3.69 -9.06
CA THR A 37 14.24 -3.31 -7.70
C THR A 37 14.11 -1.78 -7.57
N VAL A 38 15.05 -1.02 -8.15
CA VAL A 38 14.98 0.45 -8.23
C VAL A 38 13.72 0.88 -8.99
N ALA A 39 13.46 0.29 -10.15
CA ALA A 39 12.30 0.61 -10.96
C ALA A 39 10.99 0.33 -10.21
N ILE A 40 10.87 -0.84 -9.56
CA ILE A 40 9.70 -1.20 -8.75
C ILE A 40 9.53 -0.24 -7.57
N ALA A 41 10.59 0.05 -6.82
CA ALA A 41 10.55 0.99 -5.71
C ALA A 41 10.14 2.40 -6.17
N THR A 42 10.66 2.86 -7.32
CA THR A 42 10.29 4.14 -7.93
C THR A 42 8.81 4.15 -8.34
N CYS A 43 8.31 3.07 -8.94
CA CYS A 43 6.89 2.94 -9.30
C CYS A 43 5.98 2.92 -8.06
N LEU A 44 6.38 2.21 -7.00
CA LEU A 44 5.66 2.19 -5.72
C LEU A 44 5.62 3.57 -5.08
N LEU A 45 6.74 4.29 -5.07
CA LEU A 45 6.80 5.67 -4.59
C LEU A 45 5.91 6.58 -5.46
N ALA A 46 6.03 6.51 -6.78
CA ALA A 46 5.23 7.32 -7.71
C ALA A 46 3.73 7.06 -7.59
N ALA A 47 3.31 5.83 -7.27
CA ALA A 47 1.92 5.50 -7.02
C ALA A 47 1.46 5.84 -5.60
N GLY A 48 2.34 5.77 -4.61
CA GLY A 48 2.05 6.04 -3.19
C GLY A 48 1.99 7.52 -2.85
N LEU A 49 2.85 8.34 -3.47
CA LEU A 49 2.95 9.77 -3.17
C LEU A 49 1.71 10.59 -3.53
N PRO A 50 0.98 10.31 -4.62
CA PRO A 50 -0.31 10.93 -4.87
C PRO A 50 -1.30 10.77 -3.73
N HIS A 51 -1.23 9.66 -2.98
CA HIS A 51 -2.07 9.44 -1.80
C HIS A 51 -1.80 10.50 -0.72
N GLY A 52 -0.53 10.72 -0.36
CA GLY A 52 -0.15 11.73 0.64
C GLY A 52 -0.42 13.16 0.21
N ALA A 53 -0.34 13.47 -1.10
CA ALA A 53 -0.70 14.77 -1.63
C ALA A 53 -2.22 15.05 -1.52
N LEU A 54 -3.05 14.02 -1.65
CA LEU A 54 -4.49 14.12 -1.43
C LEU A 54 -4.84 14.44 0.02
N ASP A 55 -4.04 14.02 1.01
CA ASP A 55 -4.33 14.26 2.42
C ASP A 55 -4.47 15.73 2.76
N ALA A 56 -3.58 16.56 2.25
CA ALA A 56 -3.67 18.00 2.45
C ALA A 56 -4.96 18.60 1.82
N LEU A 57 -5.38 18.08 0.67
CA LEU A 57 -6.62 18.52 0.00
C LEU A 57 -7.86 18.01 0.75
N ILE A 58 -7.84 16.77 1.22
CA ILE A 58 -8.92 16.19 2.05
C ILE A 58 -9.07 16.98 3.34
N LEU A 59 -7.97 17.26 4.02
CA LEU A 59 -7.98 18.05 5.26
C LEU A 59 -8.49 19.47 5.00
N ASN A 60 -8.01 20.13 3.97
CA ASN A 60 -8.44 21.50 3.61
C ASN A 60 -9.92 21.56 3.21
N HIS A 61 -10.48 20.50 2.62
CA HIS A 61 -11.90 20.42 2.28
C HIS A 61 -12.80 20.39 3.52
N HIS A 62 -12.32 19.80 4.62
CA HIS A 62 -13.12 19.60 5.84
C HIS A 62 -12.79 20.54 6.99
N LEU A 63 -11.68 21.28 6.94
CA LEU A 63 -11.14 22.04 8.07
C LEU A 63 -10.89 23.49 7.71
N GLY A 64 -11.16 24.42 8.65
CA GLY A 64 -10.69 25.79 8.56
C GLY A 64 -9.17 25.90 8.80
N LEU A 65 -8.58 27.03 8.43
CA LEU A 65 -7.13 27.23 8.45
C LEU A 65 -6.45 26.87 9.80
N PRO A 66 -6.95 27.25 10.99
CA PRO A 66 -6.30 26.88 12.25
C PRO A 66 -6.32 25.36 12.49
N GLN A 67 -7.44 24.72 12.17
CA GLN A 67 -7.59 23.25 12.31
C GLN A 67 -6.74 22.49 11.29
N LEU A 68 -6.58 23.02 10.07
CA LEU A 68 -5.71 22.48 9.04
C LEU A 68 -4.24 22.50 9.50
N ILE A 69 -3.77 23.63 10.04
CA ILE A 69 -2.41 23.74 10.58
C ILE A 69 -2.19 22.71 11.70
N MET A 70 -3.15 22.59 12.63
CA MET A 70 -3.09 21.61 13.71
C MET A 70 -3.05 20.16 13.16
N ALA A 71 -3.89 19.85 12.17
CA ALA A 71 -3.91 18.51 11.55
C ALA A 71 -2.61 18.19 10.80
N LEU A 72 -2.04 19.15 10.07
CA LEU A 72 -0.73 18.98 9.40
C LEU A 72 0.40 18.84 10.42
N THR A 73 0.37 19.58 11.52
CA THR A 73 1.34 19.40 12.61
C THR A 73 1.23 18.00 13.22
N ALA A 74 0.01 17.54 13.48
CA ALA A 74 -0.23 16.17 13.97
C ALA A 74 0.23 15.11 12.96
N TYR A 75 0.04 15.34 11.67
CA TYR A 75 0.52 14.48 10.58
C TYR A 75 2.05 14.32 10.64
N VAL A 76 2.78 15.44 10.69
CA VAL A 76 4.25 15.42 10.76
C VAL A 76 4.73 14.79 12.07
N THR A 77 4.08 15.11 13.19
CA THR A 77 4.41 14.50 14.49
C THR A 77 4.23 12.99 14.45
N LEU A 78 3.13 12.51 13.86
CA LEU A 78 2.88 11.07 13.74
C LEU A 78 3.93 10.40 12.84
N ALA A 79 4.32 11.03 11.72
CA ALA A 79 5.40 10.54 10.87
C ALA A 79 6.73 10.43 11.64
N LEU A 80 7.07 11.42 12.43
CA LEU A 80 8.28 11.39 13.27
C LEU A 80 8.21 10.31 14.37
N LEU A 81 7.03 10.08 14.95
CA LEU A 81 6.82 8.98 15.91
C LEU A 81 6.99 7.61 15.27
N VAL A 82 6.56 7.44 14.02
CA VAL A 82 6.78 6.19 13.26
C VAL A 82 8.27 5.93 13.06
N VAL A 83 9.04 6.97 12.69
CA VAL A 83 10.50 6.88 12.55
C VAL A 83 11.17 6.56 13.89
N ALA A 84 10.73 7.22 14.96
CA ALA A 84 11.24 6.98 16.31
C ALA A 84 10.93 5.54 16.78
N LEU A 85 9.73 5.04 16.51
CA LEU A 85 9.35 3.66 16.84
C LEU A 85 10.23 2.66 16.10
N TRP A 86 10.47 2.88 14.81
CA TRP A 86 11.38 2.04 14.04
C TRP A 86 12.79 2.02 14.64
N TRP A 87 13.31 3.17 15.04
CA TRP A 87 14.65 3.29 15.60
C TRP A 87 14.78 2.61 16.96
N LEU A 88 13.74 2.72 17.80
CA LEU A 88 13.74 2.17 19.16
C LEU A 88 13.34 0.69 19.20
N GLN A 89 12.40 0.27 18.37
CA GLN A 89 11.79 -1.05 18.43
C GLN A 89 11.41 -1.53 17.00
N PRO A 90 12.38 -1.92 16.15
CA PRO A 90 12.14 -2.21 14.75
C PRO A 90 11.15 -3.37 14.52
N VAL A 91 11.17 -4.41 15.36
CA VAL A 91 10.19 -5.52 15.27
C VAL A 91 8.78 -5.02 15.55
N LEU A 92 8.59 -4.26 16.63
CA LEU A 92 7.28 -3.70 16.97
C LEU A 92 6.78 -2.76 15.87
N PHE A 93 7.68 -1.95 15.31
CA PHE A 93 7.38 -1.10 14.16
C PHE A 93 6.87 -1.92 12.98
N LEU A 94 7.60 -2.97 12.57
CA LEU A 94 7.24 -3.80 11.43
C LEU A 94 5.87 -4.46 11.66
N MET A 95 5.66 -5.08 12.81
CA MET A 95 4.39 -5.73 13.14
C MET A 95 3.21 -4.74 13.16
N ALA A 96 3.39 -3.58 13.78
CA ALA A 96 2.38 -2.53 13.83
C ALA A 96 2.08 -1.98 12.43
N PHE A 97 3.10 -1.77 11.61
CA PHE A 97 2.96 -1.29 10.23
C PHE A 97 2.20 -2.30 9.37
N LEU A 98 2.55 -3.59 9.42
CA LEU A 98 1.85 -4.64 8.66
C LEU A 98 0.39 -4.77 9.10
N ALA A 99 0.12 -4.76 10.43
CA ALA A 99 -1.23 -4.82 10.95
C ALA A 99 -2.07 -3.60 10.54
N TYR A 100 -1.50 -2.40 10.62
CA TYR A 100 -2.20 -1.18 10.23
C TYR A 100 -2.42 -1.11 8.71
N SER A 101 -1.44 -1.57 7.92
CA SER A 101 -1.58 -1.70 6.46
C SER A 101 -2.68 -2.69 6.07
N ALA A 102 -2.81 -3.81 6.78
CA ALA A 102 -3.90 -4.76 6.56
C ALA A 102 -5.28 -4.11 6.80
N LEU A 103 -5.43 -3.31 7.86
CA LEU A 103 -6.67 -2.57 8.13
C LEU A 103 -6.97 -1.55 7.04
N HIS A 104 -5.94 -0.86 6.55
CA HIS A 104 -6.08 0.15 5.50
C HIS A 104 -6.47 -0.47 4.15
N PHE A 105 -5.78 -1.53 3.71
CA PHE A 105 -6.15 -2.23 2.47
C PHE A 105 -7.59 -2.77 2.54
N GLY A 106 -7.98 -3.31 3.69
CA GLY A 106 -9.35 -3.78 3.87
C GLY A 106 -10.39 -2.67 3.78
N ASP A 107 -10.19 -1.55 4.49
CA ASP A 107 -11.14 -0.42 4.50
C ASP A 107 -11.19 0.31 3.15
N SER A 108 -10.07 0.41 2.46
CA SER A 108 -9.97 1.10 1.16
C SER A 108 -10.50 0.25 0.00
N ASP A 109 -10.13 -1.03 -0.06
CA ASP A 109 -10.46 -1.88 -1.21
C ASP A 109 -11.85 -2.51 -1.11
N TRP A 110 -12.41 -2.56 0.09
CA TRP A 110 -13.73 -3.12 0.35
C TRP A 110 -14.57 -2.25 1.29
N PRO A 111 -14.82 -0.97 0.95
CA PRO A 111 -15.34 0.04 1.88
C PRO A 111 -16.75 -0.25 2.42
N ASN A 112 -17.56 -0.99 1.68
CA ASN A 112 -18.95 -1.32 2.04
C ASN A 112 -19.11 -2.69 2.70
N ALA A 113 -18.01 -3.44 2.87
CA ALA A 113 -18.03 -4.74 3.50
C ALA A 113 -18.13 -4.66 5.02
N ALA A 114 -18.52 -5.77 5.65
CA ALA A 114 -18.45 -5.92 7.10
C ALA A 114 -16.98 -5.87 7.58
N ARG A 115 -16.74 -5.42 8.82
CA ARG A 115 -15.38 -5.25 9.35
C ARG A 115 -14.52 -6.51 9.25
N TRP A 116 -15.11 -7.68 9.54
CA TRP A 116 -14.38 -8.94 9.43
C TRP A 116 -13.95 -9.27 7.99
N GLN A 117 -14.77 -8.90 6.99
CA GLN A 117 -14.45 -9.08 5.57
C GLN A 117 -13.30 -8.15 5.15
N GLN A 118 -13.35 -6.88 5.60
CA GLN A 118 -12.28 -5.91 5.38
C GLN A 118 -10.97 -6.40 5.98
N CYS A 119 -10.99 -6.82 7.26
CA CYS A 119 -9.81 -7.36 7.93
C CYS A 119 -9.26 -8.60 7.21
N SER A 120 -10.15 -9.53 6.81
CA SER A 120 -9.72 -10.75 6.09
C SER A 120 -9.04 -10.44 4.76
N TRP A 121 -9.57 -9.46 3.99
CA TRP A 121 -8.96 -9.01 2.75
C TRP A 121 -7.56 -8.45 2.98
N GLY A 122 -7.43 -7.48 3.88
CA GLY A 122 -6.15 -6.84 4.14
C GLY A 122 -5.10 -7.79 4.72
N VAL A 123 -5.51 -8.69 5.62
CA VAL A 123 -4.62 -9.74 6.14
C VAL A 123 -4.19 -10.68 5.02
N ALA A 124 -5.10 -11.10 4.12
CA ALA A 124 -4.76 -11.94 2.98
C ALA A 124 -3.75 -11.25 2.05
N VAL A 125 -3.95 -9.98 1.72
CA VAL A 125 -3.02 -9.20 0.89
C VAL A 125 -1.62 -9.15 1.50
N ILE A 126 -1.51 -8.91 2.80
CA ILE A 126 -0.21 -8.79 3.49
C ILE A 126 0.46 -10.16 3.67
N SER A 127 -0.30 -11.23 3.91
CA SER A 127 0.26 -12.53 4.29
C SER A 127 0.49 -13.49 3.13
N ILE A 128 -0.21 -13.37 2.00
CA ILE A 128 -0.04 -14.25 0.83
C ILE A 128 1.40 -14.26 0.30
N PRO A 129 2.09 -13.11 0.09
CA PRO A 129 3.47 -13.13 -0.35
C PRO A 129 4.39 -13.90 0.61
N ALA A 130 4.18 -13.69 1.91
CA ALA A 130 4.95 -14.35 2.97
C ALA A 130 4.66 -15.87 3.05
N ALA A 131 3.43 -16.29 2.77
CA ALA A 131 3.07 -17.70 2.72
C ALA A 131 3.65 -18.42 1.50
N LEU A 132 3.68 -17.77 0.35
CA LEU A 132 4.14 -18.37 -0.90
C LEU A 132 5.66 -18.36 -1.02
N GLN A 133 6.32 -17.29 -0.60
CA GLN A 133 7.76 -17.11 -0.80
C GLN A 133 8.42 -16.43 0.42
N PRO A 134 8.44 -17.08 1.61
CA PRO A 134 9.04 -16.51 2.82
C PRO A 134 10.51 -16.20 2.66
N GLN A 135 11.25 -16.99 1.84
CA GLN A 135 12.67 -16.80 1.55
C GLN A 135 12.95 -15.51 0.76
N GLN A 136 11.96 -14.97 0.00
CA GLN A 136 12.09 -13.70 -0.70
C GLN A 136 11.54 -12.53 0.13
N VAL A 137 10.58 -12.78 1.01
CA VAL A 137 10.03 -11.75 1.93
C VAL A 137 10.99 -11.51 3.10
N GLY A 138 11.67 -12.57 3.58
CA GLY A 138 12.64 -12.50 4.68
C GLY A 138 13.68 -11.39 4.49
N PRO A 139 14.45 -11.37 3.40
CA PRO A 139 15.43 -10.32 3.14
C PRO A 139 14.86 -8.90 3.12
N ILE A 140 13.60 -8.72 2.67
CA ILE A 140 12.93 -7.41 2.75
C ILE A 140 12.70 -7.00 4.22
N PHE A 141 12.27 -7.94 5.05
CA PHE A 141 12.09 -7.69 6.48
C PHE A 141 13.44 -7.47 7.18
N ASP A 142 14.48 -8.24 6.85
CA ASP A 142 15.84 -8.04 7.38
C ASP A 142 16.38 -6.66 7.03
N ALA A 143 16.17 -6.21 5.79
CA ALA A 143 16.54 -4.87 5.38
C ALA A 143 15.84 -3.78 6.23
N ILE A 144 14.57 -3.98 6.59
CA ILE A 144 13.82 -3.05 7.44
C ILE A 144 14.28 -3.14 8.88
N LEU A 145 14.48 -4.34 9.41
CA LEU A 145 14.83 -4.59 10.81
C LEU A 145 16.28 -4.22 11.12
N GLY A 146 17.19 -4.47 10.16
CA GLY A 146 18.63 -4.31 10.33
C GLY A 146 19.33 -5.51 10.98
N PHE A 147 18.66 -6.66 11.05
CA PHE A 147 19.19 -7.92 11.58
C PHE A 147 18.41 -9.13 11.05
N ASP A 148 19.03 -10.31 11.10
CA ASP A 148 18.53 -11.55 10.46
C ASP A 148 17.43 -12.23 11.30
N GLN A 149 16.18 -11.86 11.09
CA GLN A 149 14.97 -12.52 11.61
C GLN A 149 13.78 -12.46 10.65
N GLY A 150 14.00 -11.89 9.48
CA GLY A 150 12.92 -11.62 8.54
C GLY A 150 12.26 -12.88 8.01
N GLU A 151 12.99 -13.94 7.75
CA GLU A 151 12.40 -15.20 7.25
C GLU A 151 11.49 -15.86 8.29
N ALA A 152 11.90 -15.89 9.56
CA ALA A 152 11.06 -16.42 10.63
C ALA A 152 9.78 -15.60 10.81
N LEU A 153 9.86 -14.27 10.72
CA LEU A 153 8.70 -13.39 10.75
C LEU A 153 7.82 -13.57 9.52
N ALA A 154 8.41 -13.74 8.33
CA ALA A 154 7.65 -14.02 7.11
C ALA A 154 6.91 -15.36 7.19
N GLN A 155 7.56 -16.42 7.68
CA GLN A 155 6.92 -17.71 7.91
C GLN A 155 5.77 -17.61 8.90
N ALA A 156 5.96 -16.91 10.03
CA ALA A 156 4.92 -16.68 11.03
C ALA A 156 3.72 -15.89 10.45
N LEU A 157 4.00 -14.86 9.64
CA LEU A 157 2.97 -14.08 8.95
C LEU A 157 2.24 -14.94 7.91
N GLY A 158 2.96 -15.81 7.19
CA GLY A 158 2.39 -16.68 6.17
C GLY A 158 1.33 -17.66 6.70
N VAL A 159 1.41 -18.06 7.98
CA VAL A 159 0.42 -18.97 8.61
C VAL A 159 -0.99 -18.39 8.55
N VAL A 160 -1.16 -17.08 8.66
CA VAL A 160 -2.49 -16.45 8.67
C VAL A 160 -3.08 -16.24 7.27
N ALA A 161 -2.32 -16.51 6.20
CA ALA A 161 -2.80 -16.35 4.83
C ALA A 161 -3.96 -17.31 4.49
N VAL A 162 -3.86 -18.56 4.92
CA VAL A 162 -4.89 -19.58 4.65
C VAL A 162 -6.21 -19.24 5.32
N PRO A 163 -6.28 -19.01 6.65
CA PRO A 163 -7.55 -18.64 7.28
C PRO A 163 -8.10 -17.31 6.74
N ALA A 164 -7.25 -16.32 6.45
CA ALA A 164 -7.69 -15.06 5.86
C ALA A 164 -8.29 -15.26 4.46
N GLY A 165 -7.65 -16.06 3.60
CA GLY A 165 -8.16 -16.42 2.28
C GLY A 165 -9.50 -17.16 2.35
N ILE A 166 -9.64 -18.13 3.27
CA ILE A 166 -10.91 -18.84 3.50
C ILE A 166 -12.02 -17.85 3.91
N LEU A 167 -11.73 -16.92 4.82
CA LEU A 167 -12.70 -15.91 5.24
C LEU A 167 -13.12 -14.99 4.09
N VAL A 168 -12.19 -14.61 3.19
CA VAL A 168 -12.54 -13.87 1.96
C VAL A 168 -13.46 -14.69 1.07
N LEU A 169 -13.23 -16.00 0.93
CA LEU A 169 -14.08 -16.91 0.17
C LEU A 169 -15.49 -17.07 0.77
N LEU A 170 -15.61 -17.02 2.08
CA LEU A 170 -16.88 -17.13 2.79
C LEU A 170 -17.69 -15.82 2.76
N ALA A 171 -17.07 -14.70 2.39
CA ALA A 171 -17.76 -13.43 2.25
C ALA A 171 -18.85 -13.50 1.17
N ALA A 172 -20.08 -13.06 1.50
CA ALA A 172 -21.26 -13.34 0.65
C ALA A 172 -21.34 -12.51 -0.63
N GLU A 173 -20.93 -11.25 -0.56
CA GLU A 173 -21.08 -10.28 -1.65
C GLU A 173 -19.79 -10.14 -2.47
N ASN A 174 -19.92 -9.99 -3.79
CA ASN A 174 -18.81 -9.82 -4.75
C ASN A 174 -17.69 -10.89 -4.66
N ARG A 175 -18.07 -12.12 -4.28
CA ARG A 175 -17.12 -13.25 -4.13
C ARG A 175 -16.23 -13.44 -5.33
N THR A 176 -16.83 -13.49 -6.53
CA THR A 176 -16.11 -13.81 -7.76
C THR A 176 -15.02 -12.77 -8.05
N GLU A 177 -15.35 -11.49 -7.91
CA GLU A 177 -14.40 -10.40 -8.15
C GLU A 177 -13.22 -10.44 -7.17
N LYS A 178 -13.51 -10.50 -5.87
CA LYS A 178 -12.49 -10.53 -4.82
C LYS A 178 -11.65 -11.81 -4.87
N LEU A 179 -12.29 -12.94 -5.18
CA LEU A 179 -11.59 -14.21 -5.38
C LEU A 179 -10.63 -14.12 -6.57
N LEU A 180 -11.09 -13.64 -7.72
CA LEU A 180 -10.25 -13.51 -8.91
C LEU A 180 -9.08 -12.56 -8.67
N ALA A 181 -9.30 -11.43 -7.99
CA ALA A 181 -8.24 -10.50 -7.63
C ALA A 181 -7.22 -11.16 -6.68
N LEU A 182 -7.68 -11.89 -5.66
CA LEU A 182 -6.78 -12.56 -4.70
C LEU A 182 -6.00 -13.69 -5.34
N LEU A 183 -6.64 -14.49 -6.21
CA LEU A 183 -5.97 -15.55 -6.98
C LEU A 183 -4.94 -14.96 -7.93
N MET A 184 -5.28 -13.90 -8.67
CA MET A 184 -4.32 -13.22 -9.55
C MET A 184 -3.14 -12.69 -8.75
N TYR A 185 -3.38 -12.07 -7.59
CA TYR A 185 -2.33 -11.61 -6.70
C TYR A 185 -1.40 -12.74 -6.26
N ALA A 186 -1.96 -13.86 -5.82
CA ALA A 186 -1.20 -15.03 -5.42
C ALA A 186 -0.36 -15.59 -6.59
N VAL A 187 -0.94 -15.67 -7.80
CA VAL A 187 -0.24 -16.15 -9.00
C VAL A 187 0.92 -15.22 -9.36
N ILE A 188 0.75 -13.89 -9.31
CA ILE A 188 1.83 -12.94 -9.58
C ILE A 188 2.93 -13.10 -8.54
N CYS A 189 2.59 -13.15 -7.23
CA CYS A 189 3.56 -13.35 -6.16
C CYS A 189 4.35 -14.65 -6.34
N TRP A 190 3.68 -15.73 -6.77
CA TRP A 190 4.33 -17.02 -6.99
C TRP A 190 5.24 -17.03 -8.20
N MET A 191 4.82 -16.44 -9.33
CA MET A 191 5.58 -16.47 -10.59
C MET A 191 6.67 -15.40 -10.64
N ALA A 192 6.36 -14.17 -10.27
CA ALA A 192 7.23 -13.00 -10.47
C ALA A 192 7.88 -12.48 -9.16
N GLY A 193 7.54 -13.10 -8.03
CA GLY A 193 8.04 -12.71 -6.72
C GLY A 193 7.15 -11.73 -5.94
N PRO A 194 7.34 -11.67 -4.60
CA PRO A 194 6.49 -10.90 -3.69
C PRO A 194 6.50 -9.40 -3.97
N LEU A 195 7.66 -8.83 -4.30
CA LEU A 195 7.79 -7.39 -4.54
C LEU A 195 7.05 -6.97 -5.82
N VAL A 196 7.15 -7.75 -6.90
CA VAL A 196 6.43 -7.52 -8.16
C VAL A 196 4.93 -7.69 -7.94
N GLY A 197 4.52 -8.75 -7.23
CA GLY A 197 3.12 -9.00 -6.88
C GLY A 197 2.51 -7.84 -6.11
N PHE A 198 3.20 -7.38 -5.06
CA PHE A 198 2.75 -6.25 -4.26
C PHE A 198 2.70 -4.96 -5.08
N ALA A 199 3.69 -4.68 -5.91
CA ALA A 199 3.70 -3.50 -6.76
C ALA A 199 2.54 -3.52 -7.76
N CYS A 200 2.28 -4.65 -8.41
CA CYS A 200 1.17 -4.79 -9.34
C CYS A 200 -0.19 -4.56 -8.65
N TYR A 201 -0.41 -5.19 -7.49
CA TYR A 201 -1.60 -4.98 -6.68
C TYR A 201 -1.74 -3.52 -6.24
N PHE A 202 -0.69 -2.96 -5.66
CA PHE A 202 -0.71 -1.61 -5.12
C PHE A 202 -1.00 -0.57 -6.19
N ILE A 203 -0.35 -0.66 -7.35
CA ILE A 203 -0.48 0.33 -8.44
C ILE A 203 -1.81 0.17 -9.18
N ALA A 204 -2.13 -1.06 -9.62
CA ALA A 204 -3.22 -1.29 -10.56
C ALA A 204 -4.60 -1.47 -9.87
N LEU A 205 -4.63 -1.91 -8.61
CA LEU A 205 -5.88 -2.10 -7.88
C LEU A 205 -6.06 -1.05 -6.77
N HIS A 206 -5.19 -1.07 -5.77
CA HIS A 206 -5.36 -0.25 -4.56
C HIS A 206 -5.24 1.25 -4.84
N SER A 207 -4.10 1.69 -5.40
CA SER A 207 -3.85 3.11 -5.69
C SER A 207 -4.83 3.67 -6.71
N ALA A 208 -5.07 2.95 -7.80
CA ALA A 208 -5.99 3.36 -8.84
C ALA A 208 -7.43 3.55 -8.30
N HIS A 209 -7.92 2.60 -7.49
CA HIS A 209 -9.24 2.69 -6.86
C HIS A 209 -9.32 3.86 -5.88
N HIS A 210 -8.33 3.99 -5.01
CA HIS A 210 -8.26 5.04 -4.00
C HIS A 210 -8.23 6.44 -4.63
N MET A 211 -7.40 6.65 -5.65
CA MET A 211 -7.30 7.91 -6.38
C MET A 211 -8.61 8.30 -7.03
N THR A 212 -9.27 7.38 -7.74
CA THR A 212 -10.56 7.64 -8.39
C THR A 212 -11.63 8.04 -7.36
N LEU A 213 -11.73 7.27 -6.27
CA LEU A 213 -12.71 7.52 -5.22
C LEU A 213 -12.58 8.93 -4.61
N TRP A 214 -11.35 9.38 -4.35
CA TRP A 214 -11.13 10.69 -3.74
C TRP A 214 -11.19 11.85 -4.75
N GLN A 215 -10.82 11.63 -6.01
CA GLN A 215 -11.03 12.61 -7.07
C GLN A 215 -12.51 12.91 -7.26
N ASP A 216 -13.35 11.88 -7.25
CA ASP A 216 -14.81 12.02 -7.36
C ASP A 216 -15.40 12.75 -6.13
N ARG A 217 -14.99 12.36 -4.91
CA ARG A 217 -15.46 12.96 -3.66
C ARG A 217 -15.10 14.43 -3.49
N LEU A 218 -13.92 14.82 -3.93
CA LEU A 218 -13.42 16.20 -3.85
C LEU A 218 -13.83 17.05 -5.05
N ALA A 219 -14.56 16.47 -6.02
CA ALA A 219 -14.92 17.11 -7.29
C ALA A 219 -13.70 17.75 -8.00
N LEU A 220 -12.52 17.13 -7.83
CA LEU A 220 -11.27 17.61 -8.43
C LEU A 220 -11.31 17.38 -9.94
N GLY A 221 -11.80 18.35 -10.68
CA GLY A 221 -11.96 18.30 -12.14
C GLY A 221 -10.67 18.14 -12.95
N LYS A 222 -9.51 18.12 -12.30
CA LYS A 222 -8.21 18.01 -12.98
C LYS A 222 -7.21 17.25 -12.10
N GLY A 223 -7.12 15.95 -12.28
CA GLY A 223 -6.13 15.08 -11.59
C GLY A 223 -4.66 15.49 -11.77
N TRP A 224 -4.34 16.37 -12.75
CA TRP A 224 -2.98 16.88 -12.95
C TRP A 224 -2.45 17.74 -11.79
N LEU A 225 -3.32 18.43 -11.06
CA LEU A 225 -2.93 19.20 -9.87
C LEU A 225 -2.45 18.28 -8.74
N VAL A 226 -3.13 17.14 -8.56
CA VAL A 226 -2.75 16.11 -7.60
C VAL A 226 -1.41 15.49 -8.01
N LEU A 227 -1.24 15.19 -9.29
CA LEU A 227 0.00 14.66 -9.82
C LEU A 227 1.17 15.65 -9.63
N GLY A 228 0.93 16.94 -9.89
CA GLY A 228 1.93 17.99 -9.71
C GLY A 228 2.35 18.18 -8.25
N LEU A 229 1.37 18.21 -7.32
CA LEU A 229 1.64 18.29 -5.89
C LEU A 229 2.37 17.05 -5.37
N SER A 230 1.99 15.87 -5.86
CA SER A 230 2.64 14.61 -5.52
C SER A 230 4.10 14.59 -5.96
N THR A 231 4.37 15.02 -7.19
CA THR A 231 5.72 15.12 -7.72
C THR A 231 6.55 16.13 -6.92
N LEU A 232 5.95 17.27 -6.55
CA LEU A 232 6.62 18.27 -5.72
C LEU A 232 6.97 17.69 -4.33
N VAL A 233 6.04 16.98 -3.68
CA VAL A 233 6.30 16.33 -2.39
C VAL A 233 7.39 15.27 -2.54
N LEU A 234 7.39 14.49 -3.62
CA LEU A 234 8.45 13.52 -3.94
C LEU A 234 9.83 14.20 -3.99
N VAL A 235 9.91 15.26 -4.77
CA VAL A 235 11.17 16.01 -4.95
C VAL A 235 11.63 16.60 -3.62
N LEU A 236 10.72 17.21 -2.85
CA LEU A 236 11.05 17.80 -1.55
C LEU A 236 11.50 16.74 -0.52
N VAL A 237 10.84 15.59 -0.46
CA VAL A 237 11.25 14.47 0.41
C VAL A 237 12.60 13.92 -0.03
N ALA A 238 12.82 13.71 -1.31
CA ALA A 238 14.09 13.24 -1.85
C ALA A 238 15.23 14.23 -1.54
N LEU A 239 14.99 15.53 -1.68
CA LEU A 239 15.95 16.57 -1.35
C LEU A 239 16.21 16.66 0.16
N ALA A 240 15.15 16.57 0.99
CA ALA A 240 15.27 16.68 2.45
C ALA A 240 15.96 15.47 3.09
N THR A 241 15.79 14.29 2.53
CA THR A 241 16.41 13.06 3.03
C THR A 241 17.83 12.86 2.52
N GLY A 242 18.32 13.74 1.62
CA GLY A 242 19.64 13.58 1.01
C GLY A 242 19.76 12.22 0.30
N PHE A 243 18.71 11.81 -0.36
CA PHE A 243 18.54 10.48 -0.95
C PHE A 243 19.59 10.25 -2.04
N ASN A 244 20.83 10.00 -1.60
CA ASN A 244 21.85 9.40 -2.41
C ASN A 244 21.51 7.93 -2.54
N LEU A 245 20.61 7.59 -3.47
CA LEU A 245 20.53 6.22 -3.99
C LEU A 245 21.91 5.90 -4.56
N ARG A 246 22.77 5.31 -3.75
CA ARG A 246 24.01 4.71 -4.23
C ARG A 246 23.61 3.43 -4.95
N VAL A 247 23.26 3.61 -6.21
CA VAL A 247 23.13 2.52 -7.17
C VAL A 247 24.55 2.16 -7.56
N ASP A 248 25.13 1.21 -6.89
CA ASP A 248 26.34 0.58 -7.40
C ASP A 248 25.89 -0.34 -8.56
N ALA A 249 26.28 0.03 -9.77
CA ALA A 249 25.86 -0.68 -10.99
C ALA A 249 26.26 -2.19 -11.00
N ALA A 250 27.14 -2.59 -10.09
CA ALA A 250 27.62 -3.96 -9.95
C ALA A 250 26.95 -4.75 -8.82
N LEU A 251 26.41 -4.09 -7.77
CA LEU A 251 25.98 -4.74 -6.52
C LEU A 251 24.50 -4.51 -6.16
N GLY A 252 23.78 -3.65 -6.88
CA GLY A 252 22.37 -3.40 -6.59
C GLY A 252 22.13 -2.25 -5.61
N ILE A 253 20.87 -2.10 -5.17
CA ILE A 253 20.52 -1.21 -4.06
C ILE A 253 21.10 -1.85 -2.80
N ASP A 254 21.90 -1.10 -2.04
CA ASP A 254 22.35 -1.58 -0.74
C ASP A 254 21.14 -1.68 0.24
N ASP A 255 21.24 -2.58 1.20
CA ASP A 255 20.19 -2.81 2.22
C ASP A 255 19.80 -1.53 2.96
N ALA A 256 20.73 -0.58 3.10
CA ALA A 256 20.48 0.71 3.72
C ALA A 256 19.53 1.57 2.88
N SER A 257 19.72 1.61 1.57
CA SER A 257 18.83 2.36 0.65
C SER A 257 17.43 1.77 0.64
N LEU A 258 17.31 0.43 0.59
CA LEU A 258 16.02 -0.26 0.66
C LEU A 258 15.30 0.04 2.00
N ARG A 259 16.03 0.00 3.10
CA ARG A 259 15.54 0.35 4.44
C ARG A 259 14.95 1.75 4.51
N TYR A 260 15.66 2.75 3.99
CA TYR A 260 15.18 4.14 3.99
C TYR A 260 13.95 4.34 3.10
N VAL A 261 13.84 3.64 1.97
CA VAL A 261 12.64 3.66 1.13
C VAL A 261 11.42 3.14 1.91
N PHE A 262 11.55 1.98 2.53
CA PHE A 262 10.44 1.41 3.32
C PHE A 262 10.10 2.25 4.53
N LEU A 263 11.10 2.82 5.21
CA LEU A 263 10.87 3.72 6.35
C LEU A 263 10.14 4.99 5.93
N ALA A 264 10.55 5.61 4.81
CA ALA A 264 9.87 6.79 4.28
C ALA A 264 8.43 6.48 3.86
N LEU A 265 8.21 5.34 3.18
CA LEU A 265 6.86 4.88 2.85
C LEU A 265 6.01 4.69 4.10
N ALA A 266 6.52 3.99 5.12
CA ALA A 266 5.79 3.75 6.37
C ALA A 266 5.49 5.05 7.12
N ALA A 267 6.46 5.96 7.20
CA ALA A 267 6.32 7.25 7.87
C ALA A 267 5.25 8.14 7.23
N LEU A 268 5.06 8.04 5.92
CA LEU A 268 4.00 8.76 5.20
C LEU A 268 2.67 8.00 5.21
N THR A 269 2.71 6.67 5.14
CA THR A 269 1.51 5.82 5.05
C THR A 269 0.70 5.85 6.34
N VAL A 270 1.33 5.82 7.51
CA VAL A 270 0.60 5.80 8.81
C VAL A 270 -0.23 7.06 9.04
N PRO A 271 0.30 8.29 8.89
CA PRO A 271 -0.54 9.51 8.96
C PRO A 271 -1.59 9.55 7.85
N HIS A 272 -1.26 9.17 6.62
CA HIS A 272 -2.20 9.06 5.51
C HIS A 272 -3.41 8.18 5.88
N MET A 273 -3.17 6.95 6.32
CA MET A 273 -4.24 6.04 6.75
C MET A 273 -5.12 6.64 7.85
N SER A 274 -4.52 7.42 8.76
CA SER A 274 -5.25 8.12 9.81
C SER A 274 -6.18 9.20 9.23
N VAL A 275 -5.70 10.00 8.28
CA VAL A 275 -6.52 11.01 7.58
C VAL A 275 -7.70 10.34 6.86
N ILE A 276 -7.43 9.29 6.10
CA ILE A 276 -8.47 8.54 5.37
C ILE A 276 -9.51 7.93 6.30
N PHE A 277 -9.07 7.35 7.42
CA PHE A 277 -9.98 6.80 8.43
C PHE A 277 -10.94 7.87 8.98
N PHE A 278 -10.42 9.04 9.35
CA PHE A 278 -11.24 10.14 9.85
C PHE A 278 -12.18 10.71 8.77
N ALA A 279 -11.69 10.90 7.55
CA ALA A 279 -12.47 11.40 6.44
C ALA A 279 -13.60 10.44 6.04
N ASN A 280 -13.33 9.14 5.97
CA ASN A 280 -14.35 8.11 5.74
C ASN A 280 -15.42 8.11 6.85
N ARG A 281 -15.00 8.28 8.11
CA ARG A 281 -15.94 8.35 9.24
C ARG A 281 -16.82 9.60 9.18
N ALA A 282 -16.26 10.74 8.81
CA ALA A 282 -17.02 11.99 8.62
C ALA A 282 -18.05 11.84 7.50
N HIS A 283 -17.66 11.28 6.36
CA HIS A 283 -18.54 11.03 5.23
C HIS A 283 -19.70 10.08 5.59
N ARG A 284 -19.43 8.97 6.29
CA ARG A 284 -20.47 8.04 6.76
C ARG A 284 -21.45 8.67 7.77
N ARG A 285 -21.00 9.64 8.56
CA ARG A 285 -21.90 10.39 9.48
C ARG A 285 -22.80 11.37 8.72
N ALA A 286 -22.24 12.09 7.76
CA ALA A 286 -22.99 13.01 6.91
C ALA A 286 -24.08 12.29 6.09
N SER A 287 -23.78 11.11 5.54
CA SER A 287 -24.76 10.33 4.76
C SER A 287 -25.89 9.71 5.60
N LYS A 288 -25.73 9.63 6.92
CA LYS A 288 -26.76 9.12 7.86
C LYS A 288 -27.55 10.21 8.56
N ALA A 289 -27.19 11.49 8.39
CA ALA A 289 -27.94 12.59 8.95
C ALA A 289 -29.28 12.73 8.18
N PRO A 290 -30.43 12.90 8.88
CA PRO A 290 -31.70 13.18 8.20
C PRO A 290 -31.57 14.45 7.38
N PRO A 291 -32.28 14.57 6.24
CA PRO A 291 -32.31 15.81 5.48
C PRO A 291 -32.78 16.94 6.41
N THR A 292 -31.95 17.97 6.52
CA THR A 292 -32.35 19.20 7.19
C THR A 292 -33.52 19.75 6.40
N GLU A 293 -34.71 19.72 7.02
CA GLU A 293 -35.89 20.41 6.49
C GLU A 293 -35.53 21.90 6.34
N ALA A 294 -35.46 22.36 5.09
CA ALA A 294 -35.21 23.74 4.73
C ALA A 294 -36.55 24.50 4.61
#